data_7e71295e1731a0baa53a17db35ba825e
#
_entry.id   7e71295e1731a0baa53a17db35ba825e
#
_cell.length_a   1.000
_cell.length_b   1.000
_cell.length_c   1.000
_cell.angle_alpha   90.00
_cell.angle_beta   90.00
_cell.angle_gamma   90.00
#
_symmetry.space_group_name_H-M   'P 1'
#
loop_
_entity.id
_entity.type
_entity.pdbx_description
1 polymer ?
#
loop_
_entity_poly.entity_id
_entity_poly.type
_entity_poly.pdbx_seq_one_letter_code
_entity_poly.pdbx_strand_id
1 'polypeptide(L)'
;MVTGFKATKTLLAIALTLLLVSCSTKEDNAFKSQFMAYKALFIDGGRVVDTGNDEVSHSEGQGYGMLFAVAADDKDTFDALWHWTQRTLLRSDGLFSWRYRPCADNS
;
A
#
# COMPACT_ATOMS: atom_id res chain seq x y z
N MET A 1 52.65 -12.47 4.92
CA MET A 1 51.57 -13.47 4.76
C MET A 1 50.34 -13.22 5.67
N VAL A 2 50.31 -12.18 6.46
CA VAL A 2 49.16 -11.86 7.35
C VAL A 2 48.11 -10.97 6.65
N THR A 3 48.41 -10.34 5.51
CA THR A 3 47.54 -9.43 4.76
C THR A 3 46.48 -10.12 3.89
N GLY A 4 46.69 -11.37 3.44
CA GLY A 4 45.71 -12.12 2.59
C GLY A 4 44.49 -12.64 3.36
N PHE A 5 44.61 -12.91 4.66
CA PHE A 5 43.53 -13.49 5.46
C PHE A 5 42.50 -12.45 5.89
N LYS A 6 42.86 -11.18 6.05
CA LYS A 6 41.98 -10.07 6.36
C LYS A 6 41.15 -9.65 5.14
N ALA A 7 41.72 -9.64 3.94
CA ALA A 7 41.01 -9.30 2.70
C ALA A 7 39.93 -10.34 2.34
N THR A 8 40.15 -11.64 2.60
CA THR A 8 39.18 -12.71 2.33
C THR A 8 37.94 -12.62 3.24
N LYS A 9 38.13 -12.29 4.52
CA LYS A 9 37.03 -12.09 5.46
C LYS A 9 36.19 -10.85 5.13
N THR A 10 36.82 -9.77 4.69
CA THR A 10 36.15 -8.53 4.29
C THR A 10 35.34 -8.76 3.01
N LEU A 11 35.88 -9.47 2.01
CA LEU A 11 35.18 -9.82 0.79
C LEU A 11 33.96 -10.72 1.05
N LEU A 12 34.06 -11.69 1.96
CA LEU A 12 32.97 -12.57 2.35
C LEU A 12 31.85 -11.80 3.07
N ALA A 13 32.17 -10.85 3.95
CA ALA A 13 31.22 -10.01 4.62
C ALA A 13 30.46 -9.09 3.64
N ILE A 14 31.14 -8.51 2.66
CA ILE A 14 30.54 -7.68 1.60
C ILE A 14 29.60 -8.53 0.71
N ALA A 15 30.02 -9.73 0.32
CA ALA A 15 29.19 -10.64 -0.46
C ALA A 15 27.91 -11.06 0.28
N LEU A 16 27.99 -11.30 1.60
CA LEU A 16 26.83 -11.67 2.42
C LEU A 16 25.84 -10.51 2.59
N THR A 17 26.32 -9.27 2.76
CA THR A 17 25.47 -8.08 2.83
C THR A 17 24.77 -7.79 1.50
N LEU A 18 25.44 -7.98 0.37
CA LEU A 18 24.83 -7.84 -0.96
C LEU A 18 23.72 -8.87 -1.22
N LEU A 19 23.86 -10.10 -0.72
CA LEU A 19 22.82 -11.12 -0.83
C LEU A 19 21.57 -10.78 -0.04
N LEU A 20 21.72 -10.21 1.16
CA LEU A 20 20.58 -9.79 1.99
C LEU A 20 19.80 -8.62 1.37
N VAL A 21 20.49 -7.65 0.79
CA VAL A 21 19.86 -6.51 0.08
C VAL A 21 19.13 -6.99 -1.18
N SER A 22 19.65 -7.98 -1.91
CA SER A 22 19.02 -8.55 -3.11
C SER A 22 17.70 -9.27 -2.81
N CYS A 23 17.57 -9.96 -1.68
CA CYS A 23 16.30 -10.60 -1.26
C CYS A 23 15.22 -9.55 -0.93
N SER A 24 15.55 -8.52 -0.19
CA SER A 24 14.62 -7.44 0.20
C SER A 24 14.03 -6.72 -1.02
N THR A 25 14.85 -6.32 -1.97
CA THR A 25 14.40 -5.60 -3.18
C THR A 25 13.48 -6.43 -4.07
N LYS A 26 13.63 -7.75 -4.10
CA LYS A 26 12.79 -8.64 -4.90
C LYS A 26 11.39 -8.78 -4.31
N GLU A 27 11.27 -8.89 -3.00
CA GLU A 27 9.99 -8.94 -2.27
C GLU A 27 9.24 -7.60 -2.40
N ASP A 28 9.94 -6.48 -2.26
CA ASP A 28 9.36 -5.14 -2.41
C ASP A 28 8.79 -4.93 -3.82
N ASN A 29 9.48 -5.40 -4.85
CA ASN A 29 8.99 -5.29 -6.23
C ASN A 29 7.77 -6.19 -6.49
N ALA A 30 7.72 -7.39 -5.89
CA ALA A 30 6.56 -8.27 -5.99
C ALA A 30 5.33 -7.65 -5.32
N PHE A 31 5.49 -7.07 -4.12
CA PHE A 31 4.41 -6.38 -3.43
C PHE A 31 3.89 -5.17 -4.23
N LYS A 32 4.77 -4.33 -4.74
CA LYS A 32 4.40 -3.17 -5.57
C LYS A 32 3.60 -3.59 -6.81
N SER A 33 4.00 -4.66 -7.47
CA SER A 33 3.29 -5.21 -8.62
C SER A 33 1.88 -5.69 -8.25
N GLN A 34 1.73 -6.40 -7.14
CA GLN A 34 0.43 -6.84 -6.63
C GLN A 34 -0.44 -5.66 -6.21
N PHE A 35 0.14 -4.66 -5.59
CA PHE A 35 -0.59 -3.45 -5.22
C PHE A 35 -1.10 -2.67 -6.45
N MET A 36 -0.32 -2.59 -7.52
CA MET A 36 -0.79 -1.99 -8.78
C MET A 36 -2.01 -2.72 -9.35
N ALA A 37 -2.02 -4.05 -9.31
CA ALA A 37 -3.17 -4.84 -9.74
C ALA A 37 -4.39 -4.59 -8.83
N TYR A 38 -4.20 -4.54 -7.53
CA TYR A 38 -5.24 -4.19 -6.56
C TYR A 38 -5.83 -2.80 -6.84
N LYS A 39 -4.99 -1.79 -7.07
CA LYS A 39 -5.44 -0.43 -7.41
C LYS A 39 -6.33 -0.43 -8.66
N ALA A 40 -5.90 -1.11 -9.70
CA ALA A 40 -6.64 -1.17 -10.96
C ALA A 40 -8.03 -1.81 -10.81
N LEU A 41 -8.19 -2.75 -9.87
CA LEU A 41 -9.44 -3.47 -9.66
C LEU A 41 -10.36 -2.80 -8.65
N PHE A 42 -9.83 -2.18 -7.61
CA PHE A 42 -10.61 -1.82 -6.43
C PHE A 42 -10.51 -0.34 -6.02
N ILE A 43 -9.60 0.45 -6.57
CA ILE A 43 -9.51 1.88 -6.21
C ILE A 43 -10.07 2.73 -7.34
N ASP A 44 -11.11 3.48 -7.03
CA ASP A 44 -11.75 4.42 -7.94
C ASP A 44 -11.97 5.78 -7.26
N GLY A 45 -11.45 6.84 -7.88
CA GLY A 45 -11.64 8.22 -7.40
C GLY A 45 -11.20 8.48 -5.96
N GLY A 46 -10.21 7.74 -5.46
CA GLY A 46 -9.70 7.85 -4.09
C GLY A 46 -10.48 7.02 -3.06
N ARG A 47 -11.34 6.10 -3.48
CA ARG A 47 -12.02 5.16 -2.60
C ARG A 47 -11.74 3.72 -2.97
N VAL A 48 -11.68 2.86 -1.97
CA VAL A 48 -11.66 1.40 -2.15
C VAL A 48 -13.11 0.94 -2.34
N VAL A 49 -13.38 0.30 -3.46
CA VAL A 49 -14.72 -0.16 -3.87
C VAL A 49 -14.88 -1.63 -3.57
N ASP A 50 -15.91 -1.99 -2.84
CA ASP A 50 -16.34 -3.37 -2.65
C ASP A 50 -17.22 -3.80 -3.83
N THR A 51 -16.57 -4.35 -4.85
CA THR A 51 -17.23 -4.75 -6.11
C THR A 51 -18.22 -5.89 -5.96
N GLY A 52 -18.17 -6.61 -4.86
CA GLY A 52 -19.09 -7.71 -4.54
C GLY A 52 -20.27 -7.31 -3.67
N ASN A 53 -20.38 -6.03 -3.29
CA ASN A 53 -21.38 -5.53 -2.33
C ASN A 53 -21.89 -4.13 -2.69
N ASP A 54 -22.60 -4.03 -3.82
CA ASP A 54 -23.21 -2.77 -4.28
C ASP A 54 -22.25 -1.58 -4.39
N GLU A 55 -20.99 -1.84 -4.70
CA GLU A 55 -19.94 -0.82 -4.85
C GLU A 55 -19.77 0.10 -3.63
N VAL A 56 -20.09 -0.37 -2.44
CA VAL A 56 -19.88 0.38 -1.21
C VAL A 56 -18.40 0.58 -0.91
N SER A 57 -18.10 1.56 -0.09
CA SER A 57 -16.76 1.73 0.49
C SER A 57 -16.86 1.72 2.01
N HIS A 58 -15.94 1.02 2.66
CA HIS A 58 -15.88 0.94 4.12
C HIS A 58 -14.66 1.70 4.65
N SER A 59 -14.78 2.28 5.85
CA SER A 59 -13.65 2.93 6.52
C SER A 59 -12.49 1.95 6.75
N GLU A 60 -12.79 0.68 7.03
CA GLU A 60 -11.82 -0.39 7.13
C GLU A 60 -11.06 -0.61 5.80
N GLY A 61 -11.78 -0.72 4.68
CA GLY A 61 -11.18 -0.84 3.35
C GLY A 61 -10.29 0.36 2.98
N GLN A 62 -10.71 1.58 3.33
CA GLN A 62 -9.88 2.77 3.17
C GLN A 62 -8.59 2.68 3.99
N GLY A 63 -8.68 2.22 5.23
CA GLY A 63 -7.52 2.01 6.11
C GLY A 63 -6.54 0.99 5.54
N TYR A 64 -7.02 -0.15 5.04
CA TYR A 64 -6.16 -1.15 4.39
C TYR A 64 -5.55 -0.62 3.09
N GLY A 65 -6.31 0.09 2.26
CA GLY A 65 -5.78 0.70 1.04
C GLY A 65 -4.66 1.70 1.33
N MET A 66 -4.81 2.52 2.37
CA MET A 66 -3.75 3.45 2.81
C MET A 66 -2.53 2.72 3.36
N LEU A 67 -2.71 1.65 4.13
CA LEU A 67 -1.62 0.81 4.64
C LEU A 67 -0.81 0.19 3.49
N PHE A 68 -1.49 -0.34 2.49
CA PHE A 68 -0.84 -0.92 1.30
C PHE A 68 -0.12 0.14 0.47
N ALA A 69 -0.68 1.34 0.36
CA ALA A 69 -0.03 2.46 -0.32
C ALA A 69 1.29 2.85 0.37
N VAL A 70 1.31 2.89 1.71
CA VAL A 70 2.55 3.12 2.48
C VAL A 70 3.57 2.01 2.22
N ALA A 71 3.16 0.75 2.29
CA ALA A 71 4.05 -0.39 2.05
C ALA A 71 4.61 -0.42 0.62
N ALA A 72 3.84 0.11 -0.36
CA ALA A 72 4.26 0.22 -1.76
C ALA A 72 5.07 1.51 -2.05
N ASP A 73 5.25 2.40 -1.07
CA ASP A 73 5.85 3.73 -1.25
C ASP A 73 5.06 4.58 -2.30
N ASP A 74 3.74 4.47 -2.28
CA ASP A 74 2.83 5.16 -3.19
C ASP A 74 2.08 6.28 -2.45
N LYS A 75 2.75 7.40 -2.29
CA LYS A 75 2.21 8.58 -1.60
C LYS A 75 0.97 9.13 -2.28
N ASP A 76 0.92 9.16 -3.59
CA ASP A 76 -0.19 9.75 -4.34
C ASP A 76 -1.49 8.97 -4.11
N THR A 77 -1.41 7.64 -4.08
CA THR A 77 -2.56 6.80 -3.75
C THR A 77 -2.97 6.96 -2.28
N PHE A 78 -2.02 7.05 -1.36
CA PHE A 78 -2.33 7.33 0.04
C PHE A 78 -3.08 8.65 0.20
N ASP A 79 -2.57 9.72 -0.39
CA ASP A 79 -3.18 11.06 -0.30
C ASP A 79 -4.60 11.08 -0.91
N ALA A 80 -4.80 10.43 -2.04
CA ALA A 80 -6.11 10.32 -2.67
C ALA A 80 -7.13 9.60 -1.78
N LEU A 81 -6.75 8.46 -1.18
CA LEU A 81 -7.59 7.70 -0.26
C LEU A 81 -7.89 8.50 1.01
N TRP A 82 -6.89 9.16 1.58
CA TRP A 82 -7.06 9.96 2.78
C TRP A 82 -7.98 11.16 2.56
N HIS A 83 -7.79 11.92 1.48
CA HIS A 83 -8.64 13.06 1.16
C HIS A 83 -10.09 12.64 0.90
N TRP A 84 -10.31 11.55 0.19
CA TRP A 84 -11.66 11.04 -0.02
C TRP A 84 -12.30 10.61 1.31
N THR A 85 -11.56 9.90 2.16
CA THR A 85 -12.03 9.45 3.47
C THR A 85 -12.46 10.62 4.35
N GLN A 86 -11.64 11.67 4.41
CA GLN A 86 -11.97 12.88 5.16
C GLN A 86 -13.22 13.59 4.62
N ARG A 87 -13.32 13.77 3.31
CA ARG A 87 -14.45 14.48 2.72
C ARG A 87 -15.78 13.73 2.82
N THR A 88 -15.73 12.42 2.79
CA THR A 88 -16.92 11.57 2.64
C THR A 88 -17.34 10.87 3.93
N LEU A 89 -16.38 10.40 4.72
CA LEU A 89 -16.67 9.60 5.90
C LEU A 89 -16.54 10.36 7.22
N LEU A 90 -15.81 11.47 7.28
CA LEU A 90 -15.65 12.23 8.52
C LEU A 90 -16.97 12.91 8.91
N ARG A 91 -17.41 12.67 10.14
CA ARG A 91 -18.62 13.22 10.72
C ARG A 91 -18.33 14.49 11.53
N SER A 92 -19.35 15.26 11.79
CA SER A 92 -19.26 16.49 12.61
C SER A 92 -18.81 16.23 14.05
N ASP A 93 -19.00 15.00 14.56
CA ASP A 93 -18.55 14.59 15.90
C ASP A 93 -17.07 14.14 15.94
N GLY A 94 -16.35 14.22 14.80
CA GLY A 94 -14.94 13.83 14.70
C GLY A 94 -14.72 12.33 14.48
N LEU A 95 -15.77 11.54 14.40
CA LEU A 95 -15.70 10.11 14.08
C LEU A 95 -15.89 9.87 12.59
N PHE A 96 -15.50 8.70 12.12
CA PHE A 96 -15.73 8.28 10.74
C PHE A 96 -16.94 7.38 10.63
N SER A 97 -17.77 7.63 9.60
CA SER A 97 -18.79 6.68 9.18
C SER A 97 -18.12 5.39 8.73
N TRP A 98 -18.70 4.25 9.09
CA TRP A 98 -18.10 2.95 8.76
C TRP A 98 -18.32 2.55 7.30
N ARG A 99 -19.32 3.13 6.63
CA ARG A 99 -19.71 2.79 5.27
C ARG A 99 -20.22 3.99 4.48
N TYR A 100 -19.85 4.04 3.21
CA TYR A 100 -20.42 4.88 2.18
C TYR A 100 -21.12 3.98 1.15
N ARG A 101 -22.35 4.35 0.78
CA ARG A 101 -23.09 3.73 -0.33
C ARG A 101 -23.25 4.77 -1.43
N PRO A 102 -22.80 4.51 -2.68
CA PRO A 102 -23.12 5.38 -3.79
C PRO A 102 -24.65 5.47 -3.95
N CYS A 103 -25.15 6.66 -4.27
CA CYS A 103 -26.58 6.81 -4.58
C CYS A 103 -26.90 5.93 -5.79
N ALA A 104 -27.89 5.05 -5.65
CA ALA A 104 -28.49 4.42 -6.82
C ALA A 104 -29.11 5.54 -7.65
N ASP A 105 -28.66 5.73 -8.90
CA ASP A 105 -29.33 6.58 -9.83
C ASP A 105 -30.78 6.09 -9.97
N ASN A 106 -31.72 6.89 -9.50
CA ASN A 106 -33.14 6.69 -9.80
C ASN A 106 -33.35 7.12 -11.26
N SER A 107 -32.86 6.33 -12.20
CA SER A 107 -33.22 6.43 -13.60
C SER A 107 -34.35 5.50 -13.95
#